data_4c02a2f935ab0522da3a96998e0b5ccd
#
_entry.id   4c02a2f935ab0522da3a96998e0b5ccd
#
_cell.length_a   1.000
_cell.length_b   1.000
_cell.length_c   1.000
_cell.angle_alpha   90.00
_cell.angle_beta   90.00
_cell.angle_gamma   90.00
#
_symmetry.space_group_name_H-M   'P 1'
#
loop_
_entity.id
_entity.type
_entity.pdbx_description
1 polymer ?
#
loop_
_entity_poly.entity_id
_entity_poly.type
_entity_poly.pdbx_seq_one_letter_code
_entity_poly.pdbx_strand_id
1 'polypeptide(L)'
;MATRTYPTMYERLVAHVTLAEGQNENGCWEHDGQMSKPVGGYPRISVRLPGGKHAKRLAHVLMYREVHGEVPEGHEVYHLCHNHRCINPDHLHAMPMPDNRRRMPWHRNP
;
A
#
# COMPACT_ATOMS: atom_id res chain seq x y z
N MET A 1 21.65 27.59 -4.39
CA MET A 1 22.13 26.24 -4.61
C MET A 1 20.96 25.26 -4.63
N ALA A 2 20.84 24.51 -5.69
CA ALA A 2 19.74 23.60 -5.81
C ALA A 2 19.94 22.41 -4.86
N THR A 3 19.04 22.24 -3.95
CA THR A 3 19.04 21.07 -3.09
C THR A 3 18.32 19.95 -3.84
N ARG A 4 18.99 18.83 -3.91
CA ARG A 4 18.39 17.68 -4.56
C ARG A 4 17.19 17.24 -3.76
N THR A 5 16.01 17.29 -4.37
CA THR A 5 14.77 16.90 -3.71
C THR A 5 14.35 15.54 -4.21
N TYR A 6 14.14 14.62 -3.30
CA TYR A 6 13.63 13.29 -3.63
C TYR A 6 12.11 13.27 -3.40
N PRO A 7 11.36 12.57 -4.24
CA PRO A 7 9.93 12.46 -4.01
C PRO A 7 9.65 11.75 -2.69
N THR A 8 8.60 12.18 -2.04
CA THR A 8 8.12 11.50 -0.84
C THR A 8 7.55 10.14 -1.20
N MET A 9 7.35 9.30 -0.21
CA MET A 9 6.69 8.01 -0.45
C MET A 9 5.30 8.21 -1.04
N TYR A 10 4.55 9.19 -0.55
CA TYR A 10 3.25 9.53 -1.10
C TYR A 10 3.34 9.85 -2.60
N GLU A 11 4.27 10.72 -2.97
CA GLU A 11 4.45 11.08 -4.37
C GLU A 11 4.83 9.90 -5.25
N ARG A 12 5.68 9.02 -4.73
CA ARG A 12 6.08 7.81 -5.45
C ARG A 12 4.89 6.87 -5.67
N LEU A 13 4.05 6.73 -4.66
CA LEU A 13 2.87 5.88 -4.76
C LEU A 13 1.87 6.43 -5.77
N VAL A 14 1.61 7.74 -5.70
CA VAL A 14 0.65 8.39 -6.61
C VAL A 14 1.14 8.37 -8.05
N ALA A 15 2.45 8.42 -8.26
CA ALA A 15 3.00 8.38 -9.62
C ALA A 15 2.65 7.10 -10.37
N HIS A 16 2.33 6.03 -9.65
CA HIS A 16 1.96 4.76 -10.25
C HIS A 16 0.45 4.54 -10.28
N VAL A 17 -0.33 5.55 -9.95
CA VAL A 17 -1.78 5.46 -10.05
C VAL A 17 -2.21 5.80 -11.46
N THR A 18 -2.95 4.90 -12.06
CA THR A 18 -3.54 5.14 -13.38
C THR A 18 -4.84 5.91 -13.16
N LEU A 19 -4.72 7.23 -13.24
CA LEU A 19 -5.90 8.09 -13.12
C LEU A 19 -6.59 8.26 -14.44
N ALA A 20 -6.03 7.67 -15.47
CA ALA A 20 -6.57 7.80 -16.79
C ALA A 20 -7.96 7.25 -16.83
N GLU A 21 -8.77 7.97 -17.56
CA GLU A 21 -9.97 7.40 -18.10
C GLU A 21 -10.67 6.44 -17.24
N GLY A 22 -10.55 6.54 -16.13
CA GLY A 22 -11.08 5.53 -15.50
C GLY A 22 -10.82 5.49 -14.07
N GLN A 23 -10.76 6.57 -13.45
CA GLN A 23 -11.19 6.53 -12.10
C GLN A 23 -12.43 5.72 -12.13
N ASN A 24 -12.32 4.53 -11.62
CA ASN A 24 -13.49 3.72 -11.55
C ASN A 24 -14.55 4.51 -10.78
N GLU A 25 -15.82 4.18 -11.02
CA GLU A 25 -16.95 4.90 -10.48
C GLU A 25 -16.89 5.11 -8.98
N ASN A 26 -16.11 4.28 -8.27
CA ASN A 26 -16.00 4.35 -6.84
C ASN A 26 -14.85 5.23 -6.35
N GLY A 27 -14.15 5.90 -7.25
CA GLY A 27 -13.02 6.76 -6.87
C GLY A 27 -11.78 6.00 -6.47
N CYS A 28 -11.60 4.78 -6.92
CA CYS A 28 -10.40 4.01 -6.62
C CYS A 28 -9.18 4.55 -7.36
N TRP A 29 -8.07 4.60 -6.64
CA TRP A 29 -6.76 4.95 -7.21
C TRP A 29 -6.01 3.65 -7.45
N GLU A 30 -6.10 3.12 -8.66
CA GLU A 30 -5.49 1.83 -8.97
C GLU A 30 -4.00 1.97 -9.22
N HIS A 31 -3.23 1.27 -8.43
CA HIS A 31 -1.77 1.27 -8.54
C HIS A 31 -1.34 0.21 -9.57
N ASP A 32 -0.40 0.57 -10.44
CA ASP A 32 0.02 -0.30 -11.54
C ASP A 32 1.20 -1.20 -11.21
N GLY A 33 1.61 -1.24 -9.96
CA GLY A 33 2.75 -2.04 -9.53
C GLY A 33 2.53 -3.54 -9.69
N GLN A 34 3.63 -4.27 -9.58
CA GLN A 34 3.60 -5.72 -9.67
C GLN A 34 2.81 -6.32 -8.52
N MET A 35 1.89 -7.21 -8.84
CA MET A 35 1.08 -7.87 -7.83
C MET A 35 1.90 -8.85 -7.01
N SER A 36 1.59 -8.98 -5.73
CA SER A 36 2.30 -9.88 -4.83
C SER A 36 2.09 -11.35 -5.20
N LYS A 37 0.97 -11.66 -5.83
CA LYS A 37 0.70 -12.98 -6.40
C LYS A 37 -0.33 -12.84 -7.52
N PRO A 38 -0.41 -13.81 -8.44
CA PRO A 38 -1.30 -13.70 -9.60
C PRO A 38 -2.78 -13.55 -9.27
N VAL A 39 -3.25 -14.22 -8.22
CA VAL A 39 -4.65 -14.19 -7.84
C VAL A 39 -4.75 -13.74 -6.38
N GLY A 40 -5.60 -12.75 -6.12
CA GLY A 40 -5.81 -12.25 -4.77
C GLY A 40 -4.64 -11.47 -4.19
N GLY A 41 -3.69 -11.08 -5.02
CA GLY A 41 -2.54 -10.30 -4.55
C GLY A 41 -2.82 -8.81 -4.48
N TYR A 42 -1.77 -8.07 -4.13
CA TYR A 42 -1.81 -6.62 -3.99
C TYR A 42 -0.60 -6.01 -4.67
N PRO A 43 -0.69 -4.80 -5.23
CA PRO A 43 0.47 -4.16 -5.85
C PRO A 43 1.56 -3.87 -4.83
N ARG A 44 2.81 -4.06 -5.26
CA ARG A 44 3.99 -3.83 -4.44
C ARG A 44 4.91 -2.83 -5.10
N ILE A 45 5.68 -2.13 -4.28
CA ILE A 45 6.77 -1.30 -4.78
C ILE A 45 8.05 -1.66 -4.03
N SER A 46 9.17 -1.34 -4.67
CA SER A 46 10.48 -1.51 -4.08
C SER A 46 10.79 -0.32 -3.19
N VAL A 47 11.22 -0.57 -1.97
CA VAL A 47 11.66 0.49 -1.07
C VAL A 47 13.11 0.27 -0.70
N ARG A 48 13.84 1.36 -0.48
CA ARG A 48 15.23 1.30 -0.10
C ARG A 48 15.33 1.16 1.42
N LEU A 49 16.11 0.19 1.84
CA LEU A 49 16.40 -0.03 3.25
C LEU A 49 17.79 0.49 3.61
N PRO A 50 18.09 0.66 4.90
CA PRO A 50 19.44 1.01 5.33
C PRO A 50 20.47 0.01 4.79
N GLY A 51 21.63 0.52 4.42
CA GLY A 51 22.70 -0.29 3.86
C GLY A 51 22.59 -0.54 2.36
N GLY A 52 21.69 0.15 1.68
CA GLY A 52 21.54 0.03 0.22
C GLY A 52 20.73 -1.16 -0.24
N LYS A 53 20.13 -1.90 0.68
CA LYS A 53 19.27 -3.01 0.32
C LYS A 53 17.89 -2.51 -0.10
N HIS A 54 17.19 -3.35 -0.85
CA HIS A 54 15.84 -3.06 -1.29
C HIS A 54 14.89 -4.15 -0.84
N ALA A 55 13.65 -3.80 -0.57
CA ALA A 55 12.62 -4.74 -0.20
C ALA A 55 11.32 -4.37 -0.90
N LYS A 56 10.49 -5.37 -1.16
CA LYS A 56 9.16 -5.14 -1.71
C LYS A 56 8.18 -4.92 -0.56
N ARG A 57 7.35 -3.90 -0.71
CA ARG A 57 6.32 -3.57 0.30
C ARG A 57 5.01 -3.32 -0.40
N LEU A 58 3.92 -3.64 0.28
CA LEU A 58 2.58 -3.46 -0.28
C LEU A 58 2.25 -1.97 -0.39
N ALA A 59 1.83 -1.56 -1.58
CA ALA A 59 1.57 -0.14 -1.85
C ALA A 59 0.45 0.42 -0.96
N HIS A 60 -0.63 -0.33 -0.76
CA HIS A 60 -1.74 0.17 0.06
C HIS A 60 -1.34 0.36 1.53
N VAL A 61 -0.49 -0.50 2.05
CA VAL A 61 -0.02 -0.36 3.44
C VAL A 61 0.84 0.89 3.57
N LEU A 62 1.73 1.13 2.59
CA LEU A 62 2.55 2.32 2.60
C LEU A 62 1.73 3.59 2.49
N MET A 63 0.69 3.58 1.65
CA MET A 63 -0.19 4.74 1.53
C MET A 63 -0.95 4.99 2.83
N TYR A 64 -1.44 3.94 3.47
CA TYR A 64 -2.10 4.09 4.77
C TYR A 64 -1.17 4.79 5.77
N ARG A 65 0.08 4.34 5.84
CA ARG A 65 1.06 4.94 6.75
C ARG A 65 1.34 6.40 6.46
N GLU A 66 1.37 6.75 5.18
CA GLU A 66 1.67 8.13 4.78
C GLU A 66 0.57 9.10 5.17
N VAL A 67 -0.67 8.66 5.14
CA VAL A 67 -1.83 9.53 5.37
C VAL A 67 -2.41 9.37 6.77
N HIS A 68 -2.48 8.16 7.28
CA HIS A 68 -3.15 7.86 8.55
C HIS A 68 -2.19 7.52 9.69
N GLY A 69 -0.91 7.27 9.38
CA GLY A 69 0.08 6.91 10.40
C GLY A 69 0.28 5.40 10.52
N GLU A 70 0.99 5.00 11.55
CA GLU A 70 1.36 3.60 11.74
C GLU A 70 0.14 2.68 11.85
N VAL A 71 0.27 1.50 11.25
CA VAL A 71 -0.74 0.46 11.41
C VAL A 71 -0.64 -0.09 12.84
N PRO A 72 -1.71 -0.06 13.63
CA PRO A 72 -1.65 -0.57 14.99
C PRO A 72 -1.28 -2.05 15.03
N GLU A 73 -0.62 -2.46 16.11
CA GLU A 73 -0.25 -3.85 16.28
C GLU A 73 -1.49 -4.74 16.27
N GLY A 74 -1.39 -5.87 15.59
CA GLY A 74 -2.50 -6.80 15.49
C GLY A 74 -3.59 -6.37 14.51
N HIS A 75 -3.33 -5.33 13.74
CA HIS A 75 -4.28 -4.84 12.72
C HIS A 75 -3.72 -5.09 11.33
N GLU A 76 -4.59 -5.07 10.35
CA GLU A 76 -4.18 -5.08 8.95
C GLU A 76 -4.96 -4.01 8.20
N VAL A 77 -4.43 -3.59 7.06
CA VAL A 77 -5.07 -2.57 6.24
C VAL A 77 -6.00 -3.25 5.25
N TYR A 78 -7.28 -2.89 5.32
CA TYR A 78 -8.31 -3.42 4.44
C TYR A 78 -8.72 -2.39 3.41
N HIS A 79 -9.15 -2.90 2.26
CA HIS A 79 -9.77 -2.08 1.22
C HIS A 79 -11.27 -2.06 1.42
N LEU A 80 -11.81 -0.92 1.81
CA LEU A 80 -13.25 -0.77 1.97
C LEU A 80 -13.98 -0.94 0.63
N CYS A 81 -13.29 -0.61 -0.45
CA CYS A 81 -13.83 -0.74 -1.81
C CYS A 81 -13.66 -2.14 -2.41
N HIS A 82 -12.97 -3.04 -1.72
CA HIS A 82 -12.66 -4.40 -2.17
C HIS A 82 -11.82 -4.48 -3.45
N ASN A 83 -11.27 -3.37 -3.90
CA ASN A 83 -10.38 -3.34 -5.05
C ASN A 83 -8.93 -3.43 -4.58
N HIS A 84 -8.29 -4.58 -4.80
CA HIS A 84 -6.93 -4.83 -4.31
C HIS A 84 -5.87 -3.88 -4.87
N ARG A 85 -6.12 -3.26 -6.00
CA ARG A 85 -5.19 -2.30 -6.59
C ARG A 85 -5.37 -0.89 -6.06
N CYS A 86 -6.43 -0.64 -5.30
CA CYS A 86 -6.75 0.71 -4.83
C CYS A 86 -5.79 1.13 -3.72
N ILE A 87 -5.24 2.34 -3.86
CA ILE A 87 -4.45 2.95 -2.78
C ILE A 87 -5.04 4.28 -2.33
N ASN A 88 -6.30 4.58 -2.71
CA ASN A 88 -6.96 5.78 -2.23
C ASN A 88 -7.05 5.72 -0.71
N PRO A 89 -6.43 6.66 0.03
CA PRO A 89 -6.40 6.58 1.49
C PRO A 89 -7.77 6.59 2.13
N ASP A 90 -8.77 7.17 1.47
CA ASP A 90 -10.14 7.16 1.98
C ASP A 90 -10.79 5.79 1.91
N HIS A 91 -10.23 4.89 1.12
CA HIS A 91 -10.73 3.53 0.95
C HIS A 91 -9.96 2.52 1.81
N LEU A 92 -8.97 2.97 2.55
CA LEU A 92 -8.12 2.10 3.36
C LEU A 92 -8.45 2.26 4.84
N HIS A 93 -8.54 1.14 5.52
CA HIS A 93 -8.88 1.16 6.94
C HIS A 93 -8.13 0.07 7.68
N ALA A 94 -7.60 0.40 8.86
CA ALA A 94 -6.92 -0.60 9.69
C ALA A 94 -7.96 -1.28 10.57
N MET A 95 -7.98 -2.60 10.51
CA MET A 95 -8.92 -3.41 11.29
C MET A 95 -8.16 -4.49 12.04
N PRO A 96 -8.67 -4.90 13.24
CA PRO A 96 -8.04 -6.01 13.96
C PRO A 96 -8.08 -7.28 13.13
N MET A 97 -6.95 -8.01 13.12
CA MET A 97 -6.92 -9.32 12.52
C MET A 97 -7.68 -10.32 13.39
N PRO A 98 -8.44 -11.26 12.80
CA PRO A 98 -9.02 -12.34 13.57
C PRO A 98 -7.94 -13.15 14.29
N ASP A 99 -8.26 -13.67 15.47
CA ASP A 99 -7.28 -14.37 16.30
C ASP A 99 -6.57 -15.51 15.57
N ASN A 100 -7.32 -16.29 14.79
CA ASN A 100 -6.72 -17.39 14.04
C ASN A 100 -5.73 -16.90 13.00
N ARG A 101 -5.99 -15.74 12.41
CA ARG A 101 -5.10 -15.15 11.42
C ARG A 101 -3.84 -14.58 12.07
N ARG A 102 -3.95 -14.03 13.25
CA ARG A 102 -2.79 -13.50 13.99
C ARG A 102 -1.77 -14.58 14.31
N ARG A 103 -2.21 -15.81 14.45
CA ARG A 103 -1.34 -16.94 14.80
C ARG A 103 -0.59 -17.49 13.60
N MET A 104 -0.94 -17.04 12.41
CA MET A 104 -0.32 -17.55 11.19
C MET A 104 0.92 -16.73 10.85
N PRO A 105 2.10 -17.38 10.72
CA PRO A 105 3.35 -16.65 10.52
C PRO A 105 3.39 -15.78 9.28
N TRP A 106 2.64 -16.14 8.24
CA TRP A 106 2.64 -15.39 6.99
C TRP A 106 1.75 -14.16 7.03
N HIS A 107 0.98 -13.96 8.09
CA HIS A 107 0.11 -12.81 8.23
C HIS A 107 0.74 -11.74 9.12
N ARG A 108 1.96 -11.39 8.82
CA ARG A 108 2.60 -10.29 9.51
C ARG A 108 2.44 -9.03 8.69
N ASN A 109 2.16 -7.93 9.37
CA ASN A 109 2.16 -6.64 8.71
C ASN A 109 3.58 -6.33 8.25
N PRO A 110 3.75 -5.86 7.02
CA PRO A 110 5.06 -5.48 6.52
C PRO A 110 5.64 -4.28 7.24
#